data_57347a9cfdd2d49a8e4ce7217a127ac2
#
_entry.id   57347a9cfdd2d49a8e4ce7217a127ac2
#
_cell.length_a   1.000
_cell.length_b   1.000
_cell.length_c   1.000
_cell.angle_alpha   90.00
_cell.angle_beta   90.00
_cell.angle_gamma   90.00
#
_symmetry.space_group_name_H-M   'P 1'
#
loop_
_entity.id
_entity.type
_entity.pdbx_description
1 polymer ?
#
loop_
_entity_poly.entity_id
_entity_poly.type
_entity_poly.pdbx_seq_one_letter_code
_entity_poly.pdbx_strand_id
1 'polypeptide(L)'
;ESQPRPASGVWAVRSAVPLAQNLEAACDSQPLKRWAPQRHALQLIGTEKNAAWMQRGRARTGPFALLWTLKQRIDRSFMAGFSRQASMQAIEPMACRGCAAKLAARPLNAALSQAGLKSQPEDAANLGGTPALLQSVDGFPALVSDPWLNGRLTTLHACSDLWACGAVVTSAMAIVTLPSIHPSEQQELLHQTLAGVQSVLVEQGASLIGGHTLESRGSTPSPTTLGLQVGLSVNGQSSTPWSKGGIQPGDALLLSRPLGVGVLFAAAMAGVAKPMDVEAALKTMNQSQHHLVAALQNHGNEIHACTDVTGFGLLGHLGEMVQGSKPITIELWPHRMPAHPGALDLLEQGLASSLAPANRDAWSWLEGPIQLTQSPSQACLELLVDPQTCGPLLVACTAAAAKRLTGKDSAWIQVGTAGSGHG
;
A
#
# COMPACT_ATOMS: atom_id res chain seq x y z
N GLU A 1 14.72 9.13 -38.10
CA GLU A 1 16.09 9.69 -38.17
C GLU A 1 16.47 9.97 -39.60
N SER A 2 16.95 11.17 -39.87
CA SER A 2 17.42 11.56 -41.25
C SER A 2 18.83 11.04 -41.57
N GLN A 3 19.57 10.54 -40.57
CA GLN A 3 20.90 9.95 -40.72
C GLN A 3 21.12 8.87 -39.66
N PRO A 4 21.40 7.62 -40.01
CA PRO A 4 21.69 6.54 -39.08
C PRO A 4 22.95 6.88 -38.26
N ARG A 5 22.90 6.56 -36.97
CA ARG A 5 23.99 6.74 -36.01
C ARG A 5 24.40 5.39 -35.43
N PRO A 6 25.66 5.20 -35.09
CA PRO A 6 26.08 3.98 -34.41
C PRO A 6 25.40 3.90 -33.05
N ALA A 7 24.98 2.70 -32.65
CA ALA A 7 24.42 2.46 -31.33
C ALA A 7 25.49 2.78 -30.26
N SER A 8 25.24 3.83 -29.50
CA SER A 8 26.09 4.22 -28.36
C SER A 8 25.33 5.05 -27.35
N GLY A 9 25.74 4.98 -26.07
CA GLY A 9 25.10 5.70 -24.98
C GLY A 9 25.01 7.23 -25.20
N VAL A 10 25.99 7.82 -25.86
CA VAL A 10 25.99 9.27 -26.16
C VAL A 10 24.81 9.66 -27.04
N TRP A 11 24.48 8.86 -28.04
CA TRP A 11 23.35 9.14 -28.94
C TRP A 11 22.02 8.85 -28.26
N ALA A 12 21.94 7.77 -27.47
CA ALA A 12 20.76 7.46 -26.68
C ALA A 12 20.39 8.60 -25.72
N VAL A 13 21.36 9.10 -24.94
CA VAL A 13 21.13 10.21 -24.01
C VAL A 13 20.73 11.50 -24.74
N ARG A 14 21.36 11.81 -25.89
CA ARG A 14 21.06 13.04 -26.64
C ARG A 14 19.74 12.98 -27.41
N SER A 15 19.27 11.79 -27.77
CA SER A 15 17.97 11.61 -28.41
C SER A 15 16.78 11.60 -27.44
N ALA A 16 17.04 11.40 -26.16
CA ALA A 16 15.99 11.25 -25.16
C ALA A 16 15.05 12.47 -25.09
N VAL A 17 15.60 13.68 -24.97
CA VAL A 17 14.79 14.92 -24.88
C VAL A 17 14.00 15.19 -26.18
N PRO A 18 14.59 15.18 -27.39
CA PRO A 18 13.81 15.35 -28.62
C PRO A 18 12.78 14.25 -28.85
N LEU A 19 13.07 13.03 -28.41
CA LEU A 19 12.11 11.91 -28.51
C LEU A 19 10.92 12.13 -27.58
N ALA A 20 11.16 12.49 -26.31
CA ALA A 20 10.10 12.79 -25.35
C ALA A 20 9.20 13.93 -25.89
N GLN A 21 9.78 15.05 -26.35
CA GLN A 21 9.02 16.16 -26.93
C GLN A 21 8.19 15.75 -28.16
N ASN A 22 8.69 14.85 -28.99
CA ASN A 22 7.97 14.35 -30.14
C ASN A 22 6.89 13.34 -29.78
N LEU A 23 7.07 12.57 -28.71
CA LEU A 23 6.02 11.71 -28.18
C LEU A 23 4.87 12.54 -27.59
N GLU A 24 5.17 13.57 -26.81
CA GLU A 24 4.16 14.52 -26.31
C GLU A 24 3.42 15.19 -27.49
N ALA A 25 4.17 15.73 -28.46
CA ALA A 25 3.58 16.36 -29.65
C ALA A 25 2.70 15.38 -30.47
N ALA A 26 3.08 14.11 -30.53
CA ALA A 26 2.28 13.08 -31.20
C ALA A 26 0.98 12.78 -30.46
N CYS A 27 1.02 12.72 -29.11
CA CYS A 27 -0.18 12.55 -28.28
C CYS A 27 -1.15 13.74 -28.46
N ASP A 28 -0.62 14.96 -28.57
CA ASP A 28 -1.39 16.20 -28.73
C ASP A 28 -1.73 16.50 -30.20
N SER A 29 -1.47 15.57 -31.13
CA SER A 29 -1.67 15.75 -32.59
C SER A 29 -0.95 17.00 -33.14
N GLN A 30 0.18 17.38 -32.53
CA GLN A 30 1.01 18.51 -32.95
C GLN A 30 2.10 18.08 -33.95
N PRO A 31 2.63 18.99 -34.78
CA PRO A 31 3.69 18.68 -35.74
C PRO A 31 4.96 18.20 -35.04
N LEU A 32 5.52 17.08 -35.50
CA LEU A 32 6.77 16.54 -34.98
C LEU A 32 7.97 17.40 -35.40
N LYS A 33 8.88 17.65 -34.44
CA LYS A 33 10.13 18.38 -34.70
C LYS A 33 11.21 17.42 -35.22
N ARG A 34 11.85 17.80 -36.31
CA ARG A 34 12.96 17.02 -36.85
C ARG A 34 14.18 17.15 -35.95
N TRP A 35 14.71 16.03 -35.46
CA TRP A 35 15.97 16.02 -34.74
C TRP A 35 17.15 15.98 -35.71
N ALA A 36 18.06 16.97 -35.61
CA ALA A 36 19.30 17.06 -36.36
C ALA A 36 20.51 16.85 -35.45
N PRO A 37 20.95 15.60 -35.21
CA PRO A 37 22.07 15.30 -34.32
C PRO A 37 23.40 15.83 -34.89
N GLN A 38 24.33 16.18 -34.00
CA GLN A 38 25.67 16.57 -34.37
C GLN A 38 26.37 15.47 -35.18
N ARG A 39 27.17 15.85 -36.16
CA ARG A 39 27.88 14.93 -37.04
C ARG A 39 28.85 14.00 -36.28
N HIS A 40 29.54 14.50 -35.27
CA HIS A 40 30.48 13.77 -34.44
C HIS A 40 30.29 14.10 -32.96
N ALA A 41 30.23 13.06 -32.12
CA ALA A 41 30.23 13.24 -30.68
C ALA A 41 31.67 13.42 -30.17
N LEU A 42 31.83 14.21 -29.09
CA LEU A 42 33.05 14.21 -28.32
C LEU A 42 33.17 12.95 -27.50
N GLN A 43 34.27 12.22 -27.60
CA GLN A 43 34.58 11.04 -26.83
C GLN A 43 35.81 11.32 -25.96
N LEU A 44 35.71 11.03 -24.67
CA LEU A 44 36.82 11.08 -23.70
C LEU A 44 37.12 9.67 -23.23
N ILE A 45 38.27 9.14 -23.59
CA ILE A 45 38.69 7.75 -23.30
C ILE A 45 39.76 7.83 -22.22
N GLY A 46 39.45 7.30 -21.03
CA GLY A 46 40.40 7.27 -19.91
C GLY A 46 41.50 6.24 -20.10
N THR A 47 42.66 6.47 -19.47
CA THR A 47 43.78 5.55 -19.37
C THR A 47 44.05 5.19 -17.91
N GLU A 48 44.83 4.14 -17.65
CA GLU A 48 45.18 3.68 -16.29
C GLU A 48 45.95 4.73 -15.44
N LYS A 49 46.57 5.74 -16.09
CA LYS A 49 47.42 6.72 -15.43
C LYS A 49 46.74 8.09 -15.17
N ASN A 50 45.42 8.08 -14.90
CA ASN A 50 44.65 9.30 -14.67
C ASN A 50 44.82 10.36 -15.80
N ALA A 51 44.92 9.90 -17.02
CA ALA A 51 44.96 10.74 -18.23
C ALA A 51 43.83 10.28 -19.18
N ALA A 52 43.45 11.14 -20.12
CA ALA A 52 42.42 10.77 -21.10
C ALA A 52 42.81 11.27 -22.51
N TRP A 53 42.35 10.51 -23.50
CA TRP A 53 42.32 10.89 -24.88
C TRP A 53 41.00 11.61 -25.18
N MET A 54 41.08 12.64 -26.01
CA MET A 54 39.92 13.30 -26.60
C MET A 54 39.87 12.97 -28.08
N GLN A 55 38.70 12.54 -28.54
CA GLN A 55 38.44 12.28 -29.95
C GLN A 55 37.13 12.92 -30.41
N ARG A 56 37.17 13.60 -31.55
CA ARG A 56 36.02 14.17 -32.25
C ARG A 56 36.16 13.98 -33.75
N GLY A 57 35.41 13.07 -34.32
CA GLY A 57 35.60 12.67 -35.70
C GLY A 57 36.98 12.04 -35.93
N ARG A 58 37.77 12.67 -36.84
CA ARG A 58 39.17 12.24 -37.15
C ARG A 58 40.20 12.92 -36.24
N ALA A 59 39.82 13.98 -35.54
CA ALA A 59 40.75 14.69 -34.64
C ALA A 59 40.91 13.94 -33.32
N ARG A 60 42.16 13.70 -32.90
CA ARG A 60 42.51 13.01 -31.65
C ARG A 60 43.65 13.76 -30.97
N THR A 61 43.57 13.93 -29.66
CA THR A 61 44.62 14.55 -28.85
C THR A 61 44.69 13.91 -27.47
N GLY A 62 45.86 13.92 -26.83
CA GLY A 62 46.13 13.29 -25.53
C GLY A 62 47.19 12.20 -25.66
N PRO A 63 47.44 11.38 -24.55
CA PRO A 63 46.68 11.45 -23.29
C PRO A 63 47.15 12.60 -22.41
N PHE A 64 46.21 13.37 -21.83
CA PHE A 64 46.52 14.47 -20.90
C PHE A 64 45.72 14.34 -19.59
N ALA A 65 46.32 14.71 -18.45
CA ALA A 65 45.66 14.75 -17.15
C ALA A 65 44.50 15.74 -17.10
N LEU A 66 44.61 16.87 -17.83
CA LEU A 66 43.53 17.85 -17.93
C LEU A 66 42.27 17.26 -18.56
N LEU A 67 42.42 16.40 -19.57
CA LEU A 67 41.30 15.72 -20.21
C LEU A 67 40.66 14.64 -19.29
N TRP A 68 41.44 14.05 -18.40
CA TRP A 68 40.95 13.18 -17.36
C TRP A 68 40.08 13.95 -16.35
N THR A 69 40.54 15.12 -15.90
CA THR A 69 39.76 15.99 -15.02
C THR A 69 38.43 16.42 -15.67
N LEU A 70 38.49 16.80 -16.95
CA LEU A 70 37.28 17.12 -17.73
C LEU A 70 36.34 15.94 -17.84
N LYS A 71 36.87 14.76 -18.14
CA LYS A 71 36.09 13.51 -18.18
C LYS A 71 35.39 13.25 -16.85
N GLN A 72 36.13 13.29 -15.75
CA GLN A 72 35.57 13.06 -14.42
C GLN A 72 34.47 14.09 -14.06
N ARG A 73 34.66 15.36 -14.45
CA ARG A 73 33.65 16.40 -14.21
C ARG A 73 32.38 16.12 -14.98
N ILE A 74 32.47 15.70 -16.24
CA ILE A 74 31.33 15.35 -17.08
C ILE A 74 30.63 14.10 -16.52
N ASP A 75 31.39 13.04 -16.20
CA ASP A 75 30.85 11.81 -15.66
C ASP A 75 30.15 12.03 -14.32
N ARG A 76 30.77 12.82 -13.40
CA ARG A 76 30.16 13.16 -12.10
C ARG A 76 28.91 14.01 -12.27
N SER A 77 28.91 14.99 -13.20
CA SER A 77 27.73 15.81 -13.47
C SER A 77 26.59 14.98 -14.06
N PHE A 78 26.92 14.01 -14.92
CA PHE A 78 25.96 13.07 -15.48
C PHE A 78 25.40 12.13 -14.41
N MET A 79 26.30 11.53 -13.61
CA MET A 79 25.90 10.64 -12.50
C MET A 79 25.14 11.38 -11.41
N ALA A 80 25.47 12.64 -11.14
CA ALA A 80 24.71 13.48 -10.19
C ALA A 80 23.26 13.75 -10.66
N GLY A 81 22.99 13.67 -11.96
CA GLY A 81 21.62 13.67 -12.49
C GLY A 81 20.81 12.42 -12.10
N PHE A 82 21.51 11.27 -11.94
CA PHE A 82 20.90 10.02 -11.47
C PHE A 82 20.99 9.86 -9.95
N SER A 83 22.00 10.44 -9.31
CA SER A 83 22.14 10.50 -7.85
C SER A 83 21.37 11.68 -7.22
N ARG A 84 20.64 12.47 -7.98
CA ARG A 84 19.47 13.21 -7.51
C ARG A 84 18.31 12.23 -7.30
N GLN A 85 18.52 11.23 -6.50
CA GLN A 85 17.61 11.00 -5.40
C GLN A 85 17.50 12.36 -4.72
N ALA A 86 16.33 12.99 -4.88
CA ALA A 86 16.01 14.18 -4.12
C ALA A 86 16.45 13.87 -2.70
N SER A 87 17.38 14.63 -2.15
CA SER A 87 17.73 14.45 -0.75
C SER A 87 16.41 14.67 -0.03
N MET A 88 15.87 13.64 0.60
CA MET A 88 14.58 13.65 1.29
C MET A 88 14.53 14.68 2.42
N GLN A 89 15.60 15.46 2.62
CA GLN A 89 15.72 16.53 3.61
C GLN A 89 15.16 17.90 3.18
N ALA A 90 14.68 18.05 1.94
CA ALA A 90 14.16 19.34 1.43
C ALA A 90 12.82 19.24 0.68
N ILE A 91 12.18 18.06 0.67
CA ILE A 91 10.82 17.87 0.17
C ILE A 91 9.97 17.59 1.40
N GLU A 92 8.85 18.29 1.54
CA GLU A 92 7.80 17.87 2.49
C GLU A 92 7.67 16.36 2.44
N PRO A 93 7.64 15.66 3.59
CA PRO A 93 7.61 14.21 3.60
C PRO A 93 6.49 13.74 2.68
N MET A 94 6.86 13.01 1.62
CA MET A 94 5.91 12.56 0.61
C MET A 94 4.85 11.71 1.32
N ALA A 95 3.62 12.20 1.37
CA ALA A 95 2.52 11.49 2.03
C ALA A 95 2.34 10.12 1.38
N CYS A 96 2.39 9.08 2.17
CA CYS A 96 2.14 7.72 1.70
C CYS A 96 0.71 7.59 1.18
N ARG A 97 0.49 6.62 0.30
CA ARG A 97 -0.79 6.33 -0.35
C ARG A 97 -1.41 5.06 0.23
N GLY A 98 -2.52 4.62 -0.34
CA GLY A 98 -3.27 3.50 0.23
C GLY A 98 -3.82 3.89 1.61
N CYS A 99 -3.90 2.94 2.54
CA CYS A 99 -4.40 3.19 3.89
C CYS A 99 -3.54 4.11 4.73
N ALA A 100 -2.27 4.34 4.38
CA ALA A 100 -1.45 5.35 5.02
C ALA A 100 -1.87 6.80 4.69
N ALA A 101 -2.80 7.00 3.75
CA ALA A 101 -3.46 8.29 3.49
C ALA A 101 -4.67 8.55 4.41
N LYS A 102 -5.02 7.60 5.29
CA LYS A 102 -6.11 7.75 6.27
C LYS A 102 -5.80 8.88 7.27
N LEU A 103 -6.83 9.59 7.69
CA LEU A 103 -6.70 10.55 8.78
C LEU A 103 -6.33 9.82 10.07
N ALA A 104 -5.38 10.35 10.83
CA ALA A 104 -4.97 9.77 12.11
C ALA A 104 -6.15 9.70 13.10
N ALA A 105 -6.12 8.72 14.03
CA ALA A 105 -7.23 8.46 14.93
C ALA A 105 -7.61 9.66 15.80
N ARG A 106 -6.63 10.41 16.35
CA ARG A 106 -6.91 11.57 17.21
C ARG A 106 -7.75 12.67 16.56
N PRO A 107 -7.36 13.26 15.39
CA PRO A 107 -8.16 14.28 14.73
C PRO A 107 -9.52 13.73 14.25
N LEU A 108 -9.60 12.47 13.82
CA LEU A 108 -10.85 11.83 13.44
C LEU A 108 -11.82 11.76 14.62
N ASN A 109 -11.39 11.21 15.75
CA ASN A 109 -12.22 11.07 16.95
C ASN A 109 -12.64 12.42 17.53
N ALA A 110 -11.75 13.42 17.48
CA ALA A 110 -12.09 14.79 17.90
C ALA A 110 -13.19 15.39 17.00
N ALA A 111 -13.09 15.24 15.68
CA ALA A 111 -14.08 15.74 14.74
C ALA A 111 -15.44 15.04 14.91
N LEU A 112 -15.47 13.72 15.05
CA LEU A 112 -16.69 12.95 15.29
C LEU A 112 -17.37 13.37 16.61
N SER A 113 -16.60 13.52 17.69
CA SER A 113 -17.13 13.99 18.98
C SER A 113 -17.71 15.40 18.90
N GLN A 114 -17.01 16.33 18.23
CA GLN A 114 -17.50 17.70 18.01
C GLN A 114 -18.77 17.73 17.16
N ALA A 115 -18.90 16.81 16.21
CA ALA A 115 -20.11 16.65 15.41
C ALA A 115 -21.27 15.95 16.15
N GLY A 116 -21.07 15.54 17.41
CA GLY A 116 -22.07 14.81 18.20
C GLY A 116 -22.28 13.35 17.74
N LEU A 117 -21.37 12.83 16.93
CA LEU A 117 -21.43 11.46 16.42
C LEU A 117 -20.71 10.52 17.40
N LYS A 118 -21.39 9.46 17.81
CA LYS A 118 -20.77 8.39 18.58
C LYS A 118 -20.10 7.44 17.61
N SER A 119 -18.79 7.28 17.72
CA SER A 119 -18.08 6.22 17.02
C SER A 119 -18.52 4.87 17.63
N GLN A 120 -19.02 3.99 16.77
CA GLN A 120 -19.15 2.59 17.12
C GLN A 120 -17.90 1.87 16.58
N PRO A 121 -17.23 1.04 17.37
CA PRO A 121 -15.96 0.42 16.96
C PRO A 121 -16.14 -0.76 15.98
N GLU A 122 -17.29 -0.92 15.37
CA GLU A 122 -17.56 -1.98 14.39
C GLU A 122 -17.00 -1.61 13.00
N ASP A 123 -16.57 -2.62 12.23
CA ASP A 123 -15.99 -2.43 10.90
C ASP A 123 -17.06 -2.09 9.85
N ALA A 124 -18.27 -2.62 9.99
CA ALA A 124 -19.39 -2.28 9.12
C ALA A 124 -20.65 -1.89 9.91
N ALA A 125 -21.43 -0.96 9.34
CA ALA A 125 -22.70 -0.55 9.90
C ALA A 125 -23.76 -1.66 9.69
N ASN A 126 -24.44 -2.06 10.75
CA ASN A 126 -25.56 -2.99 10.68
C ASN A 126 -26.88 -2.21 10.47
N LEU A 127 -27.50 -2.40 9.33
CA LEU A 127 -28.76 -1.75 8.92
C LEU A 127 -29.99 -2.58 9.33
N GLY A 128 -29.78 -3.71 10.02
CA GLY A 128 -30.88 -4.60 10.45
C GLY A 128 -31.28 -5.62 9.38
N GLY A 129 -32.37 -6.32 9.63
CA GLY A 129 -32.91 -7.35 8.74
C GLY A 129 -32.54 -8.78 9.18
N THR A 130 -33.06 -9.78 8.46
CA THR A 130 -32.78 -11.20 8.67
C THR A 130 -32.73 -11.88 7.29
N PRO A 131 -31.54 -12.20 6.76
CA PRO A 131 -30.20 -11.94 7.33
C PRO A 131 -29.89 -10.44 7.51
N ALA A 132 -28.98 -10.11 8.44
CA ALA A 132 -28.58 -8.72 8.69
C ALA A 132 -27.90 -8.12 7.45
N LEU A 133 -28.36 -6.96 7.04
CA LEU A 133 -27.72 -6.15 5.99
C LEU A 133 -26.61 -5.32 6.62
N LEU A 134 -25.39 -5.45 6.09
CA LEU A 134 -24.20 -4.74 6.53
C LEU A 134 -23.71 -3.82 5.40
N GLN A 135 -23.20 -2.65 5.77
CA GLN A 135 -22.67 -1.66 4.84
C GLN A 135 -21.37 -1.05 5.39
N SER A 136 -20.39 -0.91 4.52
CA SER A 136 -19.17 -0.13 4.79
C SER A 136 -18.83 0.78 3.62
N VAL A 137 -17.93 1.73 3.86
CA VAL A 137 -17.34 2.58 2.83
C VAL A 137 -15.85 2.74 3.09
N ASP A 138 -15.04 2.43 2.09
CA ASP A 138 -13.61 2.65 2.15
C ASP A 138 -13.03 3.04 0.79
N GLY A 139 -11.85 3.65 0.80
CA GLY A 139 -11.18 4.07 -0.40
C GLY A 139 -9.90 4.85 -0.11
N PHE A 140 -9.07 4.96 -1.13
CA PHE A 140 -7.79 5.66 -1.01
C PHE A 140 -7.26 6.16 -2.37
N PRO A 141 -6.30 7.11 -2.36
CA PRO A 141 -5.54 7.48 -3.56
C PRO A 141 -4.77 6.29 -4.10
N ALA A 142 -4.66 6.19 -5.43
CA ALA A 142 -3.99 5.08 -6.12
C ALA A 142 -2.63 4.75 -5.50
N LEU A 143 -2.46 3.50 -5.10
CA LEU A 143 -1.24 2.98 -4.45
C LEU A 143 -0.16 2.61 -5.47
N VAL A 144 -0.57 2.08 -6.62
CA VAL A 144 0.30 1.64 -7.72
C VAL A 144 -0.05 2.36 -9.01
N SER A 145 0.81 2.28 -10.02
CA SER A 145 0.60 2.92 -11.33
C SER A 145 -0.32 2.16 -12.29
N ASP A 146 -0.68 0.92 -11.96
CA ASP A 146 -1.62 0.09 -12.73
C ASP A 146 -3.07 0.38 -12.29
N PRO A 147 -3.93 0.95 -13.17
CA PRO A 147 -5.31 1.30 -12.81
C PRO A 147 -6.19 0.09 -12.49
N TRP A 148 -5.98 -1.02 -13.22
CA TRP A 148 -6.72 -2.25 -12.99
C TRP A 148 -6.40 -2.83 -11.62
N LEU A 149 -5.10 -2.90 -11.29
CA LEU A 149 -4.66 -3.40 -9.98
C LEU A 149 -5.13 -2.47 -8.84
N ASN A 150 -5.10 -1.14 -9.04
CA ASN A 150 -5.66 -0.21 -8.04
C ASN A 150 -7.15 -0.44 -7.79
N GLY A 151 -7.95 -0.58 -8.86
CA GLY A 151 -9.38 -0.89 -8.73
C GLY A 151 -9.61 -2.18 -7.95
N ARG A 152 -8.81 -3.21 -8.26
CA ARG A 152 -8.88 -4.50 -7.59
C ARG A 152 -8.46 -4.42 -6.12
N LEU A 153 -7.32 -3.80 -5.80
CA LEU A 153 -6.85 -3.64 -4.43
C LEU A 153 -7.81 -2.82 -3.57
N THR A 154 -8.35 -1.71 -4.11
CA THR A 154 -9.32 -0.89 -3.38
C THR A 154 -10.60 -1.69 -3.08
N THR A 155 -11.05 -2.52 -4.01
CA THR A 155 -12.24 -3.36 -3.80
C THR A 155 -12.00 -4.44 -2.77
N LEU A 156 -10.85 -5.14 -2.84
CA LEU A 156 -10.46 -6.14 -1.83
C LEU A 156 -10.39 -5.52 -0.43
N HIS A 157 -9.87 -4.29 -0.35
CA HIS A 157 -9.76 -3.56 0.90
C HIS A 157 -11.13 -3.13 1.44
N ALA A 158 -11.99 -2.55 0.61
CA ALA A 158 -13.34 -2.17 1.04
C ALA A 158 -14.21 -3.37 1.44
N CYS A 159 -14.02 -4.53 0.80
CA CYS A 159 -14.71 -5.76 1.18
C CYS A 159 -14.22 -6.34 2.51
N SER A 160 -13.02 -5.97 2.99
CA SER A 160 -12.45 -6.57 4.20
C SER A 160 -13.25 -6.25 5.46
N ASP A 161 -13.86 -5.08 5.56
CA ASP A 161 -14.78 -4.71 6.64
C ASP A 161 -15.97 -5.68 6.74
N LEU A 162 -16.55 -6.03 5.58
CA LEU A 162 -17.66 -6.99 5.53
C LEU A 162 -17.20 -8.41 5.87
N TRP A 163 -16.00 -8.80 5.42
CA TRP A 163 -15.39 -10.07 5.78
C TRP A 163 -15.12 -10.17 7.28
N ALA A 164 -14.64 -9.09 7.90
CA ALA A 164 -14.43 -9.00 9.34
C ALA A 164 -15.73 -9.22 10.12
N CYS A 165 -16.86 -8.78 9.57
CA CYS A 165 -18.18 -9.02 10.13
C CYS A 165 -18.80 -10.38 9.74
N GLY A 166 -18.06 -11.28 9.09
CA GLY A 166 -18.58 -12.58 8.64
C GLY A 166 -19.66 -12.49 7.56
N ALA A 167 -19.66 -11.40 6.76
CA ALA A 167 -20.66 -11.17 5.75
C ALA A 167 -20.22 -11.66 4.36
N VAL A 168 -21.22 -12.06 3.57
CA VAL A 168 -21.09 -12.30 2.13
C VAL A 168 -21.35 -10.97 1.42
N VAL A 169 -20.40 -10.50 0.61
CA VAL A 169 -20.55 -9.30 -0.19
C VAL A 169 -21.60 -9.53 -1.28
N THR A 170 -22.55 -8.59 -1.44
CA THR A 170 -23.65 -8.72 -2.41
C THR A 170 -23.59 -7.65 -3.51
N SER A 171 -23.17 -6.45 -3.17
CA SER A 171 -23.09 -5.35 -4.14
C SER A 171 -22.12 -4.26 -3.69
N ALA A 172 -21.71 -3.44 -4.66
CA ALA A 172 -20.93 -2.24 -4.41
C ALA A 172 -21.41 -1.06 -5.27
N MET A 173 -21.11 0.16 -4.80
CA MET A 173 -21.15 1.41 -5.58
C MET A 173 -19.76 2.05 -5.51
N ALA A 174 -19.27 2.59 -6.63
CA ALA A 174 -17.95 3.18 -6.70
C ALA A 174 -17.98 4.69 -6.90
N ILE A 175 -17.11 5.42 -6.19
CA ILE A 175 -16.76 6.81 -6.50
C ILE A 175 -15.36 6.80 -7.07
N VAL A 176 -15.20 7.31 -8.30
CA VAL A 176 -13.90 7.37 -8.98
C VAL A 176 -13.58 8.82 -9.32
N THR A 177 -12.48 9.33 -8.77
CA THR A 177 -11.93 10.64 -9.14
C THR A 177 -10.79 10.42 -10.12
N LEU A 178 -10.91 11.01 -11.31
CA LEU A 178 -9.94 10.93 -12.39
C LEU A 178 -9.11 12.21 -12.48
N PRO A 179 -7.86 12.16 -12.92
CA PRO A 179 -7.09 13.36 -13.23
C PRO A 179 -7.69 14.10 -14.44
N SER A 180 -7.42 15.41 -14.52
CA SER A 180 -7.75 16.22 -15.69
C SER A 180 -6.69 15.97 -16.79
N ILE A 181 -6.96 15.03 -17.65
CA ILE A 181 -6.13 14.58 -18.78
C ILE A 181 -7.00 14.46 -20.04
N HIS A 182 -6.41 14.04 -21.16
CA HIS A 182 -7.17 13.90 -22.40
C HIS A 182 -8.37 12.92 -22.24
N PRO A 183 -9.55 13.19 -22.81
CA PRO A 183 -10.76 12.37 -22.63
C PRO A 183 -10.59 10.89 -22.97
N SER A 184 -9.79 10.53 -24.00
CA SER A 184 -9.52 9.14 -24.33
C SER A 184 -8.69 8.42 -23.27
N GLU A 185 -7.77 9.14 -22.59
CA GLU A 185 -6.96 8.59 -21.50
C GLU A 185 -7.81 8.45 -20.23
N GLN A 186 -8.69 9.42 -19.96
CA GLN A 186 -9.67 9.30 -18.87
C GLN A 186 -10.60 8.10 -19.05
N GLN A 187 -11.07 7.88 -20.29
CA GLN A 187 -11.92 6.73 -20.63
C GLN A 187 -11.19 5.41 -20.38
N GLU A 188 -9.93 5.28 -20.81
CA GLU A 188 -9.14 4.08 -20.62
C GLU A 188 -8.80 3.86 -19.16
N LEU A 189 -8.41 4.92 -18.43
CA LEU A 189 -8.13 4.87 -17.00
C LEU A 189 -9.36 4.41 -16.20
N LEU A 190 -10.53 4.96 -16.51
CA LEU A 190 -11.79 4.56 -15.88
C LEU A 190 -12.15 3.12 -16.23
N HIS A 191 -12.04 2.73 -17.50
CA HIS A 191 -12.32 1.37 -17.96
C HIS A 191 -11.49 0.33 -17.21
N GLN A 192 -10.16 0.51 -17.17
CA GLN A 192 -9.26 -0.41 -16.46
C GLN A 192 -9.58 -0.44 -14.96
N THR A 193 -9.81 0.71 -14.33
CA THR A 193 -10.18 0.81 -12.91
C THR A 193 -11.44 0.00 -12.61
N LEU A 194 -12.51 0.21 -13.39
CA LEU A 194 -13.78 -0.49 -13.20
C LEU A 194 -13.67 -1.98 -13.51
N ALA A 195 -12.84 -2.38 -14.47
CA ALA A 195 -12.55 -3.78 -14.75
C ALA A 195 -11.85 -4.46 -13.55
N GLY A 196 -10.93 -3.74 -12.88
CA GLY A 196 -10.31 -4.19 -11.63
C GLY A 196 -11.33 -4.37 -10.51
N VAL A 197 -12.22 -3.39 -10.31
CA VAL A 197 -13.33 -3.47 -9.34
C VAL A 197 -14.22 -4.69 -9.63
N GLN A 198 -14.66 -4.82 -10.88
CA GLN A 198 -15.54 -5.90 -11.30
C GLN A 198 -14.91 -7.28 -11.10
N SER A 199 -13.59 -7.42 -11.30
CA SER A 199 -12.89 -8.69 -11.13
C SER A 199 -13.04 -9.27 -9.73
N VAL A 200 -13.04 -8.43 -8.68
CA VAL A 200 -13.23 -8.86 -7.29
C VAL A 200 -14.67 -9.19 -6.98
N LEU A 201 -15.60 -8.36 -7.46
CA LEU A 201 -17.02 -8.55 -7.21
C LEU A 201 -17.53 -9.84 -7.83
N VAL A 202 -17.13 -10.14 -9.08
CA VAL A 202 -17.50 -11.40 -9.76
C VAL A 202 -16.98 -12.64 -9.02
N GLU A 203 -15.75 -12.59 -8.48
CA GLU A 203 -15.20 -13.71 -7.67
C GLU A 203 -16.08 -14.05 -6.47
N GLN A 204 -16.88 -13.10 -5.98
CA GLN A 204 -17.73 -13.24 -4.81
C GLN A 204 -19.22 -13.37 -5.15
N GLY A 205 -19.57 -13.38 -6.44
CA GLY A 205 -20.96 -13.36 -6.88
C GLY A 205 -21.68 -12.04 -6.62
N ALA A 206 -20.91 -10.96 -6.39
CA ALA A 206 -21.43 -9.63 -6.14
C ALA A 206 -21.49 -8.78 -7.43
N SER A 207 -22.19 -7.65 -7.37
CA SER A 207 -22.40 -6.77 -8.52
C SER A 207 -22.01 -5.33 -8.22
N LEU A 208 -21.39 -4.65 -9.19
CA LEU A 208 -21.30 -3.20 -9.19
C LEU A 208 -22.63 -2.62 -9.68
N ILE A 209 -23.39 -1.99 -8.77
CA ILE A 209 -24.76 -1.56 -9.04
C ILE A 209 -24.90 -0.07 -9.40
N GLY A 210 -23.79 0.67 -9.36
CA GLY A 210 -23.74 2.09 -9.72
C GLY A 210 -22.50 2.77 -9.19
N GLY A 211 -22.50 4.09 -9.25
CA GLY A 211 -21.42 4.90 -8.76
C GLY A 211 -21.46 6.33 -9.24
N HIS A 212 -20.38 7.07 -8.99
CA HIS A 212 -20.18 8.44 -9.43
C HIS A 212 -18.75 8.67 -9.90
N THR A 213 -18.58 9.53 -10.91
CA THR A 213 -17.26 9.89 -11.42
C THR A 213 -17.03 11.38 -11.28
N LEU A 214 -15.83 11.75 -10.85
CA LEU A 214 -15.39 13.12 -10.66
C LEU A 214 -14.11 13.37 -11.46
N GLU A 215 -13.94 14.60 -11.91
CA GLU A 215 -12.64 15.06 -12.42
C GLU A 215 -11.96 15.90 -11.34
N SER A 216 -10.69 15.60 -11.05
CA SER A 216 -9.87 16.35 -10.11
C SER A 216 -9.59 17.74 -10.70
N ARG A 217 -10.05 18.81 -10.03
CA ARG A 217 -9.80 20.20 -10.44
C ARG A 217 -8.77 20.84 -9.52
N GLY A 218 -7.71 21.41 -10.08
CA GLY A 218 -6.78 22.26 -9.36
C GLY A 218 -5.46 21.65 -8.93
N SER A 219 -5.17 20.39 -9.26
CA SER A 219 -3.81 19.83 -9.11
C SER A 219 -3.28 19.42 -10.48
N THR A 220 -2.14 20.00 -10.88
CA THR A 220 -1.37 19.46 -12.01
C THR A 220 -1.01 18.01 -11.69
N PRO A 221 -1.25 17.06 -12.61
CA PRO A 221 -0.80 15.69 -12.42
C PRO A 221 0.70 15.68 -12.12
N SER A 222 1.09 15.15 -10.97
CA SER A 222 2.49 14.93 -10.68
C SER A 222 2.96 13.69 -11.45
N PRO A 223 4.18 13.67 -12.01
CA PRO A 223 4.73 12.48 -12.65
C PRO A 223 4.76 11.24 -11.76
N THR A 224 4.62 11.43 -10.45
CA THR A 224 4.65 10.38 -9.43
C THR A 224 3.25 9.94 -8.97
N THR A 225 2.16 10.57 -9.45
CA THR A 225 0.79 10.23 -9.04
C THR A 225 -0.11 10.08 -10.25
N LEU A 226 -0.87 8.99 -10.33
CA LEU A 226 -1.92 8.83 -11.35
C LEU A 226 -3.04 9.88 -11.20
N GLY A 227 -3.13 10.59 -10.07
CA GLY A 227 -4.27 11.46 -9.78
C GLY A 227 -5.60 10.70 -9.61
N LEU A 228 -5.55 9.38 -9.66
CA LEU A 228 -6.69 8.49 -9.50
C LEU A 228 -6.99 8.29 -8.01
N GLN A 229 -8.27 8.42 -7.63
CA GLN A 229 -8.78 8.02 -6.33
C GLN A 229 -10.00 7.14 -6.53
N VAL A 230 -10.09 6.07 -5.75
CA VAL A 230 -11.22 5.13 -5.81
C VAL A 230 -11.75 4.93 -4.40
N GLY A 231 -13.05 5.04 -4.24
CA GLY A 231 -13.78 4.69 -3.04
C GLY A 231 -14.97 3.81 -3.39
N LEU A 232 -15.29 2.86 -2.52
CA LEU A 232 -16.45 1.99 -2.69
C LEU A 232 -17.31 2.01 -1.43
N SER A 233 -18.62 2.13 -1.61
CA SER A 233 -19.60 1.70 -0.63
C SER A 233 -19.94 0.25 -0.97
N VAL A 234 -19.76 -0.65 -0.01
CA VAL A 234 -19.97 -2.09 -0.17
C VAL A 234 -21.08 -2.57 0.74
N ASN A 235 -21.93 -3.46 0.23
CA ASN A 235 -23.04 -4.08 0.97
C ASN A 235 -22.85 -5.57 1.06
N GLY A 236 -23.21 -6.13 2.20
CA GLY A 236 -23.15 -7.57 2.43
C GLY A 236 -24.24 -8.04 3.36
N GLN A 237 -24.36 -9.36 3.49
CA GLN A 237 -25.35 -10.00 4.36
C GLN A 237 -24.68 -11.05 5.25
N SER A 238 -25.11 -11.10 6.51
CA SER A 238 -24.70 -12.16 7.45
C SER A 238 -25.89 -12.63 8.28
N SER A 239 -26.03 -13.93 8.46
CA SER A 239 -27.02 -14.50 9.37
C SER A 239 -26.61 -14.35 10.84
N THR A 240 -25.32 -14.32 11.09
CA THR A 240 -24.70 -14.18 12.42
C THR A 240 -23.49 -13.26 12.31
N PRO A 241 -23.71 -11.93 12.27
CA PRO A 241 -22.58 -10.97 12.17
C PRO A 241 -21.63 -11.13 13.34
N TRP A 242 -20.32 -11.18 13.05
CA TRP A 242 -19.29 -11.11 14.08
C TRP A 242 -19.12 -9.65 14.51
N SER A 243 -18.82 -9.46 15.79
CA SER A 243 -18.47 -8.16 16.36
C SER A 243 -16.95 -8.01 16.42
N LYS A 244 -16.49 -6.79 16.40
CA LYS A 244 -15.09 -6.44 16.68
C LYS A 244 -14.73 -6.73 18.15
N GLY A 245 -15.66 -6.47 19.07
CA GLY A 245 -15.56 -6.85 20.50
C GLY A 245 -16.05 -8.26 20.79
N GLY A 246 -15.84 -8.68 22.05
CA GLY A 246 -16.35 -10.00 22.51
C GLY A 246 -15.29 -11.07 22.69
N ILE A 247 -14.01 -10.71 22.68
CA ILE A 247 -12.90 -11.62 23.02
C ILE A 247 -13.17 -12.22 24.41
N GLN A 248 -12.92 -13.51 24.55
CA GLN A 248 -13.12 -14.27 25.78
C GLN A 248 -11.79 -14.78 26.36
N PRO A 249 -11.67 -14.90 27.71
CA PRO A 249 -10.52 -15.57 28.29
C PRO A 249 -10.34 -17.00 27.74
N GLY A 250 -9.13 -17.34 27.33
CA GLY A 250 -8.79 -18.60 26.69
C GLY A 250 -8.82 -18.58 25.17
N ASP A 251 -9.22 -17.47 24.55
CA ASP A 251 -9.18 -17.33 23.10
C ASP A 251 -7.75 -17.30 22.57
N ALA A 252 -7.57 -17.87 21.39
CA ALA A 252 -6.41 -17.71 20.55
C ALA A 252 -6.63 -16.53 19.58
N LEU A 253 -5.58 -15.75 19.35
CA LEU A 253 -5.56 -14.66 18.36
C LEU A 253 -4.86 -15.14 17.09
N LEU A 254 -5.53 -15.04 15.96
CA LEU A 254 -5.04 -15.52 14.66
C LEU A 254 -4.97 -14.38 13.65
N LEU A 255 -3.89 -14.32 12.88
CA LEU A 255 -3.74 -13.45 11.70
C LEU A 255 -3.78 -14.28 10.42
N SER A 256 -4.45 -13.78 9.39
CA SER A 256 -4.62 -14.47 8.09
C SER A 256 -3.49 -14.21 7.10
N ARG A 257 -2.65 -13.18 7.30
CA ARG A 257 -1.54 -12.80 6.41
C ARG A 257 -0.50 -11.93 7.11
N PRO A 258 0.71 -11.74 6.49
CA PRO A 258 1.77 -10.92 7.06
C PRO A 258 1.43 -9.43 7.16
N LEU A 259 2.15 -8.73 8.05
CA LEU A 259 2.17 -7.28 8.23
C LEU A 259 3.36 -6.64 7.49
N GLY A 260 3.39 -5.30 7.39
CA GLY A 260 4.53 -4.54 6.85
C GLY A 260 4.29 -3.94 5.47
N VAL A 261 3.03 -3.89 5.01
CA VAL A 261 2.66 -3.27 3.72
C VAL A 261 2.99 -1.77 3.72
N GLY A 262 2.72 -1.06 4.82
CA GLY A 262 2.93 0.38 4.92
C GLY A 262 4.39 0.77 4.73
N VAL A 263 5.32 0.13 5.44
CA VAL A 263 6.76 0.41 5.32
C VAL A 263 7.30 0.01 3.94
N LEU A 264 6.84 -1.11 3.35
CA LEU A 264 7.27 -1.54 2.02
C LEU A 264 6.89 -0.53 0.94
N PHE A 265 5.66 -0.01 0.96
CA PHE A 265 5.23 0.99 -0.02
C PHE A 265 5.84 2.37 0.25
N ALA A 266 6.07 2.75 1.51
CA ALA A 266 6.85 3.95 1.85
C ALA A 266 8.28 3.85 1.29
N ALA A 267 8.94 2.73 1.47
CA ALA A 267 10.28 2.46 0.93
C ALA A 267 10.29 2.39 -0.61
N ALA A 268 9.24 1.83 -1.24
CA ALA A 268 9.09 1.81 -2.69
C ALA A 268 8.95 3.22 -3.26
N MET A 269 8.13 4.08 -2.64
CA MET A 269 8.00 5.50 -3.01
C MET A 269 9.31 6.27 -2.83
N ALA A 270 10.12 5.91 -1.83
CA ALA A 270 11.46 6.46 -1.61
C ALA A 270 12.52 5.88 -2.55
N GLY A 271 12.19 4.84 -3.36
CA GLY A 271 13.11 4.19 -4.27
C GLY A 271 14.15 3.29 -3.60
N VAL A 272 13.90 2.85 -2.36
CA VAL A 272 14.85 2.03 -1.57
C VAL A 272 14.37 0.61 -1.29
N ALA A 273 13.08 0.30 -1.55
CA ALA A 273 12.58 -1.07 -1.44
C ALA A 273 13.16 -1.97 -2.53
N LYS A 274 13.40 -3.23 -2.20
CA LYS A 274 13.71 -4.24 -3.20
C LYS A 274 12.44 -4.57 -4.00
N PRO A 275 12.47 -4.54 -5.35
CA PRO A 275 11.28 -4.81 -6.16
C PRO A 275 10.60 -6.14 -5.85
N MET A 276 11.37 -7.20 -5.58
CA MET A 276 10.85 -8.52 -5.25
C MET A 276 10.04 -8.55 -3.94
N ASP A 277 10.41 -7.71 -2.96
CA ASP A 277 9.70 -7.64 -1.67
C ASP A 277 8.34 -6.94 -1.86
N VAL A 278 8.33 -5.87 -2.67
CA VAL A 278 7.09 -5.16 -3.06
C VAL A 278 6.17 -6.07 -3.88
N GLU A 279 6.72 -6.84 -4.83
CA GLU A 279 5.97 -7.79 -5.63
C GLU A 279 5.34 -8.91 -4.77
N ALA A 280 6.09 -9.44 -3.80
CA ALA A 280 5.58 -10.43 -2.85
C ALA A 280 4.43 -9.87 -2.00
N ALA A 281 4.53 -8.62 -1.53
CA ALA A 281 3.44 -7.94 -0.84
C ALA A 281 2.23 -7.75 -1.74
N LEU A 282 2.40 -7.24 -2.96
CA LEU A 282 1.33 -7.08 -3.95
C LEU A 282 0.63 -8.40 -4.26
N LYS A 283 1.38 -9.49 -4.41
CA LYS A 283 0.81 -10.83 -4.63
C LYS A 283 -0.11 -11.25 -3.48
N THR A 284 0.28 -10.99 -2.24
CA THR A 284 -0.55 -11.27 -1.06
C THR A 284 -1.77 -10.36 -1.00
N MET A 285 -1.58 -9.06 -1.19
CA MET A 285 -2.66 -8.06 -1.18
C MET A 285 -3.73 -8.35 -2.24
N ASN A 286 -3.30 -8.84 -3.41
CA ASN A 286 -4.18 -9.16 -4.55
C ASN A 286 -5.03 -10.44 -4.38
N GLN A 287 -4.87 -11.15 -3.27
CA GLN A 287 -5.68 -12.33 -2.96
C GLN A 287 -6.92 -11.94 -2.16
N SER A 288 -8.09 -12.45 -2.57
CA SER A 288 -9.32 -12.30 -1.79
C SER A 288 -9.29 -13.18 -0.53
N GLN A 289 -9.87 -12.69 0.56
CA GLN A 289 -10.00 -13.42 1.82
C GLN A 289 -11.42 -14.00 2.03
N HIS A 290 -12.33 -13.84 1.09
CA HIS A 290 -13.72 -14.32 1.22
C HIS A 290 -13.81 -15.81 1.53
N HIS A 291 -12.91 -16.64 0.98
CA HIS A 291 -12.87 -18.07 1.25
C HIS A 291 -12.45 -18.40 2.69
N LEU A 292 -11.65 -17.54 3.33
CA LEU A 292 -11.31 -17.68 4.75
C LEU A 292 -12.51 -17.41 5.62
N VAL A 293 -13.34 -16.44 5.27
CA VAL A 293 -14.60 -16.13 5.96
C VAL A 293 -15.56 -17.31 5.89
N ALA A 294 -15.73 -17.90 4.70
CA ALA A 294 -16.56 -19.10 4.54
C ALA A 294 -16.05 -20.26 5.39
N ALA A 295 -14.74 -20.42 5.51
CA ALA A 295 -14.15 -21.44 6.40
C ALA A 295 -14.43 -21.13 7.88
N LEU A 296 -14.29 -19.86 8.31
CA LEU A 296 -14.60 -19.45 9.69
C LEU A 296 -16.07 -19.63 10.05
N GLN A 297 -16.99 -19.37 9.12
CA GLN A 297 -18.44 -19.57 9.34
C GLN A 297 -18.80 -21.01 9.74
N ASN A 298 -18.02 -22.01 9.28
CA ASN A 298 -18.19 -23.40 9.68
C ASN A 298 -17.86 -23.66 11.17
N HIS A 299 -17.22 -22.72 11.87
CA HIS A 299 -16.91 -22.82 13.29
C HIS A 299 -18.00 -22.20 14.19
N GLY A 300 -19.00 -21.53 13.62
CA GLY A 300 -20.16 -21.01 14.34
C GLY A 300 -19.77 -20.14 15.54
N ASN A 301 -20.27 -20.51 16.73
CA ASN A 301 -20.05 -19.76 17.98
C ASN A 301 -18.64 -19.88 18.56
N GLU A 302 -17.72 -20.58 17.90
CA GLU A 302 -16.31 -20.65 18.36
C GLU A 302 -15.50 -19.42 17.92
N ILE A 303 -16.02 -18.59 17.01
CA ILE A 303 -15.46 -17.29 16.62
C ILE A 303 -16.13 -16.22 17.49
N HIS A 304 -15.35 -15.59 18.36
CA HIS A 304 -15.87 -14.65 19.34
C HIS A 304 -15.76 -13.19 18.92
N ALA A 305 -14.69 -12.85 18.19
CA ALA A 305 -14.47 -11.51 17.64
C ALA A 305 -13.61 -11.56 16.37
N CYS A 306 -13.84 -10.62 15.48
CA CYS A 306 -13.05 -10.47 14.25
C CYS A 306 -12.96 -9.00 13.87
N THR A 307 -11.83 -8.61 13.27
CA THR A 307 -11.62 -7.32 12.60
C THR A 307 -10.64 -7.50 11.46
N ASP A 308 -10.63 -6.59 10.50
CA ASP A 308 -9.52 -6.46 9.57
C ASP A 308 -8.48 -5.49 10.12
N VAL A 309 -7.21 -5.72 9.81
CA VAL A 309 -6.10 -4.86 10.23
C VAL A 309 -5.75 -3.94 9.07
N THR A 310 -6.03 -2.64 9.23
CA THR A 310 -5.86 -1.65 8.18
C THR A 310 -5.04 -0.44 8.63
N GLY A 311 -5.51 0.77 8.42
CA GLY A 311 -4.75 2.01 8.57
C GLY A 311 -4.18 2.27 9.96
N PHE A 312 -4.80 1.78 11.03
CA PHE A 312 -4.31 1.98 12.41
C PHE A 312 -3.31 0.91 12.88
N GLY A 313 -2.97 -0.05 12.01
CA GLY A 313 -2.05 -1.14 12.36
C GLY A 313 -2.64 -2.16 13.33
N LEU A 314 -1.89 -3.21 13.62
CA LEU A 314 -2.36 -4.30 14.48
C LEU A 314 -2.75 -3.83 15.88
N LEU A 315 -1.90 -3.03 16.52
CA LEU A 315 -2.18 -2.57 17.90
C LEU A 315 -3.39 -1.63 17.97
N GLY A 316 -3.61 -0.79 16.97
CA GLY A 316 -4.80 0.06 16.94
C GLY A 316 -6.08 -0.76 16.90
N HIS A 317 -6.19 -1.68 15.95
CA HIS A 317 -7.38 -2.53 15.79
C HIS A 317 -7.55 -3.53 16.94
N LEU A 318 -6.47 -4.13 17.45
CA LEU A 318 -6.55 -4.99 18.63
C LEU A 318 -6.98 -4.20 19.87
N GLY A 319 -6.51 -2.95 20.04
CA GLY A 319 -6.96 -2.06 21.11
C GLY A 319 -8.47 -1.81 21.08
N GLU A 320 -9.03 -1.58 19.87
CA GLU A 320 -10.49 -1.45 19.67
C GLU A 320 -11.23 -2.74 20.03
N MET A 321 -10.69 -3.91 19.65
CA MET A 321 -11.26 -5.22 20.04
C MET A 321 -11.28 -5.42 21.55
N VAL A 322 -10.18 -5.05 22.24
CA VAL A 322 -10.08 -5.12 23.72
C VAL A 322 -11.08 -4.18 24.37
N GLN A 323 -11.20 -2.95 23.86
CA GLN A 323 -12.14 -1.95 24.38
C GLN A 323 -13.61 -2.40 24.23
N GLY A 324 -13.94 -3.11 23.14
CA GLY A 324 -15.27 -3.69 22.86
C GLY A 324 -15.54 -5.00 23.63
N SER A 325 -14.59 -5.49 24.42
CA SER A 325 -14.71 -6.74 25.17
C SER A 325 -14.92 -6.51 26.65
N LYS A 326 -15.33 -7.55 27.39
CA LYS A 326 -15.28 -7.53 28.86
C LYS A 326 -13.81 -7.42 29.29
N PRO A 327 -13.51 -7.05 30.56
CA PRO A 327 -12.13 -6.94 31.02
C PRO A 327 -11.31 -8.21 30.74
N ILE A 328 -10.32 -8.08 29.86
CA ILE A 328 -9.42 -9.14 29.41
C ILE A 328 -7.99 -8.64 29.38
N THR A 329 -7.04 -9.58 29.39
CA THR A 329 -5.65 -9.34 29.05
C THR A 329 -5.29 -10.09 27.79
N ILE A 330 -4.43 -9.50 26.96
CA ILE A 330 -3.93 -10.11 25.75
C ILE A 330 -2.43 -10.37 25.91
N GLU A 331 -2.01 -11.58 25.60
CA GLU A 331 -0.61 -11.95 25.49
C GLU A 331 -0.25 -12.10 24.01
N LEU A 332 0.55 -11.18 23.46
CA LEU A 332 1.05 -11.25 22.09
C LEU A 332 2.44 -11.88 22.07
N TRP A 333 2.73 -12.59 20.97
CA TRP A 333 3.99 -13.30 20.75
C TRP A 333 4.82 -12.64 19.65
N PRO A 334 5.74 -11.70 19.98
CA PRO A 334 6.51 -10.93 19.00
C PRO A 334 7.28 -11.81 18.00
N HIS A 335 7.83 -12.93 18.45
CA HIS A 335 8.58 -13.87 17.62
C HIS A 335 7.73 -14.65 16.60
N ARG A 336 6.40 -14.59 16.72
CA ARG A 336 5.45 -15.23 15.79
C ARG A 336 4.72 -14.24 14.90
N MET A 337 5.00 -12.94 15.02
CA MET A 337 4.39 -11.95 14.13
C MET A 337 4.83 -12.16 12.70
N PRO A 338 3.92 -12.49 11.79
CA PRO A 338 4.28 -12.66 10.41
C PRO A 338 4.56 -11.30 9.77
N ALA A 339 5.70 -11.16 9.10
CA ALA A 339 6.08 -9.97 8.36
C ALA A 339 6.32 -10.30 6.89
N HIS A 340 5.98 -9.37 6.00
CA HIS A 340 6.37 -9.47 4.59
C HIS A 340 7.90 -9.47 4.45
N PRO A 341 8.45 -10.14 3.43
CA PRO A 341 9.88 -10.08 3.13
C PRO A 341 10.38 -8.64 3.06
N GLY A 342 11.51 -8.35 3.69
CA GLY A 342 12.13 -7.03 3.73
C GLY A 342 11.49 -6.00 4.68
N ALA A 343 10.29 -6.22 5.20
CA ALA A 343 9.60 -5.23 6.04
C ALA A 343 10.37 -4.94 7.34
N LEU A 344 10.81 -5.97 8.07
CA LEU A 344 11.58 -5.79 9.30
C LEU A 344 12.92 -5.12 9.03
N ASP A 345 13.63 -5.51 7.97
CA ASP A 345 14.92 -4.89 7.59
C ASP A 345 14.77 -3.38 7.32
N LEU A 346 13.68 -2.97 6.68
CA LEU A 346 13.38 -1.56 6.41
C LEU A 346 13.05 -0.79 7.71
N LEU A 347 12.28 -1.40 8.60
CA LEU A 347 11.96 -0.82 9.92
C LEU A 347 13.22 -0.71 10.80
N GLU A 348 14.14 -1.68 10.77
CA GLU A 348 15.45 -1.60 11.44
C GLU A 348 16.32 -0.46 10.92
N GLN A 349 16.19 -0.12 9.65
CA GLN A 349 16.86 1.04 9.03
C GLN A 349 16.18 2.37 9.40
N GLY A 350 15.10 2.36 10.18
CA GLY A 350 14.35 3.55 10.61
C GLY A 350 13.36 4.08 9.57
N LEU A 351 13.06 3.31 8.52
CA LEU A 351 12.02 3.65 7.56
C LEU A 351 10.65 3.34 8.16
N ALA A 352 9.67 4.20 7.88
CA ALA A 352 8.29 4.01 8.32
C ALA A 352 7.34 4.70 7.34
N SER A 353 6.07 4.31 7.33
CA SER A 353 5.04 5.02 6.57
C SER A 353 4.70 6.37 7.21
N SER A 354 4.11 7.29 6.44
CA SER A 354 3.74 8.63 6.93
C SER A 354 2.71 8.61 8.06
N LEU A 355 1.90 7.55 8.18
CA LEU A 355 0.90 7.41 9.25
C LEU A 355 1.45 6.72 10.51
N ALA A 356 2.53 5.94 10.41
CA ALA A 356 3.10 5.20 11.53
C ALA A 356 3.44 6.06 12.75
N PRO A 357 3.99 7.30 12.63
CA PRO A 357 4.24 8.16 13.78
C PRO A 357 2.98 8.46 14.61
N ALA A 358 1.84 8.68 13.95
CA ALA A 358 0.57 8.91 14.64
C ALA A 358 0.01 7.61 15.26
N ASN A 359 0.22 6.47 14.60
CA ASN A 359 -0.21 5.18 15.10
C ASN A 359 0.56 4.70 16.34
N ARG A 360 1.75 5.26 16.63
CA ARG A 360 2.53 4.96 17.84
C ARG A 360 1.77 5.30 19.13
N ASP A 361 0.73 6.12 19.07
CA ASP A 361 -0.18 6.34 20.20
C ASP A 361 -0.77 5.02 20.71
N ALA A 362 -0.94 4.02 19.82
CA ALA A 362 -1.42 2.69 20.19
C ALA A 362 -0.41 1.88 21.04
N TRP A 363 0.86 2.29 21.16
CA TRP A 363 1.80 1.66 22.11
C TRP A 363 1.34 1.78 23.56
N SER A 364 0.49 2.77 23.88
CA SER A 364 -0.13 2.88 25.21
C SER A 364 -0.92 1.64 25.63
N TRP A 365 -1.42 0.85 24.68
CA TRP A 365 -2.07 -0.42 24.98
C TRP A 365 -1.11 -1.46 25.58
N LEU A 366 0.22 -1.36 25.28
CA LEU A 366 1.25 -2.25 25.82
C LEU A 366 1.58 -1.96 27.30
N GLU A 367 1.17 -0.80 27.80
CA GLU A 367 1.30 -0.41 29.21
C GLU A 367 0.08 -0.86 30.05
N GLY A 368 -0.89 -1.51 29.40
CA GLY A 368 -2.17 -1.91 29.99
C GLY A 368 -2.56 -3.36 29.66
N PRO A 369 -3.69 -3.55 28.97
CA PRO A 369 -4.27 -4.88 28.77
C PRO A 369 -3.54 -5.76 27.76
N ILE A 370 -2.63 -5.21 26.95
CA ILE A 370 -1.88 -5.98 25.96
C ILE A 370 -0.43 -6.13 26.43
N GLN A 371 0.04 -7.35 26.57
CA GLN A 371 1.38 -7.67 27.04
C GLN A 371 2.16 -8.43 25.96
N LEU A 372 3.46 -8.20 25.88
CA LEU A 372 4.36 -8.92 24.99
C LEU A 372 5.13 -9.98 25.80
N THR A 373 5.13 -11.23 25.33
CA THR A 373 5.80 -12.34 26.06
C THR A 373 7.32 -12.20 26.15
N GLN A 374 7.92 -11.41 25.26
CA GLN A 374 9.35 -11.16 25.18
C GLN A 374 9.58 -9.70 24.82
N SER A 375 10.72 -9.15 25.23
CA SER A 375 11.13 -7.81 24.78
C SER A 375 11.30 -7.80 23.25
N PRO A 376 10.48 -7.07 22.50
CA PRO A 376 10.57 -7.00 21.07
C PRO A 376 11.73 -6.10 20.62
N SER A 377 12.21 -6.29 19.40
CA SER A 377 13.05 -5.29 18.74
C SER A 377 12.22 -4.03 18.43
N GLN A 378 12.91 -2.89 18.23
CA GLN A 378 12.24 -1.65 17.80
C GLN A 378 11.50 -1.85 16.47
N ALA A 379 12.07 -2.61 15.53
CA ALA A 379 11.42 -2.95 14.27
C ALA A 379 10.12 -3.74 14.46
N CYS A 380 10.07 -4.64 15.45
CA CYS A 380 8.83 -5.35 15.78
C CYS A 380 7.76 -4.41 16.36
N LEU A 381 8.14 -3.48 17.23
CA LEU A 381 7.20 -2.46 17.76
C LEU A 381 6.63 -1.58 16.64
N GLU A 382 7.48 -1.16 15.69
CA GLU A 382 7.05 -0.39 14.52
C GLU A 382 6.14 -1.22 13.61
N LEU A 383 6.41 -2.52 13.43
CA LEU A 383 5.58 -3.42 12.65
C LEU A 383 4.15 -3.52 13.19
N LEU A 384 3.99 -3.50 14.52
CA LEU A 384 2.67 -3.59 15.18
C LEU A 384 1.80 -2.35 14.94
N VAL A 385 2.38 -1.22 14.57
CA VAL A 385 1.68 0.05 14.29
C VAL A 385 1.76 0.44 12.81
N ASP A 386 2.42 -0.36 11.97
CA ASP A 386 2.51 -0.11 10.54
C ASP A 386 1.12 -0.21 9.88
N PRO A 387 0.67 0.80 9.12
CA PRO A 387 -0.62 0.75 8.44
C PRO A 387 -0.65 -0.32 7.35
N GLN A 388 -1.76 -1.03 7.23
CA GLN A 388 -1.92 -2.10 6.26
C GLN A 388 -2.95 -1.73 5.19
N THR A 389 -2.64 -1.97 3.93
CA THR A 389 -3.60 -1.97 2.81
C THR A 389 -3.87 -3.41 2.42
N CYS A 390 -5.14 -3.83 2.34
CA CYS A 390 -5.52 -5.23 2.18
C CYS A 390 -4.86 -6.12 3.26
N GLY A 391 -4.86 -5.66 4.51
CA GLY A 391 -4.21 -6.33 5.62
C GLY A 391 -4.86 -7.65 6.03
N PRO A 392 -4.36 -8.29 7.10
CA PRO A 392 -4.92 -9.53 7.60
C PRO A 392 -6.29 -9.33 8.27
N LEU A 393 -7.08 -10.38 8.29
CA LEU A 393 -8.11 -10.55 9.31
C LEU A 393 -7.43 -10.93 10.64
N LEU A 394 -7.89 -10.33 11.73
CA LEU A 394 -7.52 -10.66 13.10
C LEU A 394 -8.73 -11.30 13.77
N VAL A 395 -8.60 -12.55 14.15
CA VAL A 395 -9.69 -13.36 14.70
C VAL A 395 -9.36 -13.79 16.13
N ALA A 396 -10.32 -13.63 17.03
CA ALA A 396 -10.32 -14.26 18.35
C ALA A 396 -11.27 -15.45 18.35
N CYS A 397 -10.77 -16.61 18.68
CA CYS A 397 -11.55 -17.84 18.66
C CYS A 397 -11.12 -18.83 19.75
N THR A 398 -11.96 -19.84 20.02
CA THR A 398 -11.61 -20.89 20.97
C THR A 398 -10.28 -21.58 20.61
N ALA A 399 -9.52 -22.04 21.61
CA ALA A 399 -8.28 -22.79 21.37
C ALA A 399 -8.52 -24.05 20.50
N ALA A 400 -9.70 -24.65 20.56
CA ALA A 400 -10.07 -25.80 19.74
C ALA A 400 -10.25 -25.41 18.26
N ALA A 401 -10.92 -24.30 17.97
CA ALA A 401 -11.03 -23.75 16.63
C ALA A 401 -9.66 -23.35 16.07
N ALA A 402 -8.84 -22.65 16.87
CA ALA A 402 -7.49 -22.26 16.48
C ALA A 402 -6.63 -23.47 16.05
N LYS A 403 -6.67 -24.58 16.82
CA LYS A 403 -5.93 -25.80 16.47
C LYS A 403 -6.37 -26.39 15.12
N ARG A 404 -7.64 -26.28 14.75
CA ARG A 404 -8.15 -26.72 13.44
C ARG A 404 -7.76 -25.76 12.32
N LEU A 405 -7.80 -24.46 12.60
CA LEU A 405 -7.50 -23.40 11.63
C LEU A 405 -6.01 -23.28 11.31
N THR A 406 -5.10 -23.54 12.27
CA THR A 406 -3.64 -23.37 12.12
C THR A 406 -2.89 -24.63 11.66
N GLY A 407 -3.53 -25.51 10.88
CA GLY A 407 -2.91 -26.72 10.32
C GLY A 407 -1.75 -26.39 9.35
N LYS A 408 -1.02 -27.43 8.93
CA LYS A 408 0.02 -27.33 7.90
C LYS A 408 -0.62 -26.79 6.61
N ASP A 409 0.01 -25.84 5.96
CA ASP A 409 -0.49 -25.15 4.76
C ASP A 409 -1.68 -24.18 5.01
N SER A 410 -1.96 -23.83 6.26
CA SER A 410 -2.97 -22.83 6.60
C SER A 410 -2.49 -21.40 6.38
N ALA A 411 -3.42 -20.51 6.00
CA ALA A 411 -3.18 -19.07 5.99
C ALA A 411 -3.12 -18.48 7.42
N TRP A 412 -3.70 -19.18 8.42
CA TRP A 412 -3.82 -18.66 9.78
C TRP A 412 -2.57 -18.90 10.62
N ILE A 413 -2.10 -17.84 11.27
CA ILE A 413 -0.95 -17.86 12.17
C ILE A 413 -1.42 -17.39 13.55
N GLN A 414 -1.25 -18.22 14.57
CA GLN A 414 -1.54 -17.82 15.93
C GLN A 414 -0.44 -16.88 16.46
N VAL A 415 -0.85 -15.69 16.88
CA VAL A 415 0.04 -14.60 17.30
C VAL A 415 -0.10 -14.22 18.77
N GLY A 416 -1.05 -14.82 19.47
CA GLY A 416 -1.29 -14.53 20.88
C GLY A 416 -2.45 -15.31 21.47
N THR A 417 -2.76 -14.99 22.72
CA THR A 417 -3.90 -15.55 23.49
C THR A 417 -4.52 -14.48 24.39
N ALA A 418 -5.79 -14.71 24.76
CA ALA A 418 -6.50 -13.86 25.71
C ALA A 418 -6.57 -14.53 27.08
N GLY A 419 -6.31 -13.78 28.13
CA GLY A 419 -6.44 -14.16 29.53
C GLY A 419 -7.54 -13.37 30.26
N SER A 420 -7.85 -13.77 31.49
CA SER A 420 -8.76 -13.02 32.36
C SER A 420 -8.10 -11.69 32.74
N GLY A 421 -8.80 -10.57 32.52
CA GLY A 421 -8.39 -9.28 33.05
C GLY A 421 -8.62 -9.21 34.56
N HIS A 422 -7.70 -8.60 35.29
CA HIS A 422 -7.95 -8.17 36.64
C HIS A 422 -8.74 -6.87 36.58
N GLY A 423 -9.95 -6.88 37.12
CA GLY A 423 -10.80 -5.70 37.24
C GLY A 423 -10.25 -4.69 38.26
#